data_5312981a5db48f74b707b14307868623
#
_entry.id   5312981a5db48f74b707b14307868623
#
_cell.length_a   1.000
_cell.length_b   1.000
_cell.length_c   1.000
_cell.angle_alpha   90.00
_cell.angle_beta   90.00
_cell.angle_gamma   90.00
#
_symmetry.space_group_name_H-M   'P 1'
#
loop_
_entity.id
_entity.type
_entity.pdbx_description
1 polymer ?
#
loop_
_entity_poly.entity_id
_entity_poly.type
_entity_poly.pdbx_seq_one_letter_code
_entity_poly.pdbx_strand_id
1 'polypeptide(L)'
;MGKTIIISNRLPIKIEQSKNTLTYKPSEGGLATGLNSFFKQGDNLWIGWPGLAIKKAKESEVHSKLIEQHMKPIFLSNEEIENFYEGFSNETLWPNFHYFNQYTVYKERHWLAYQRVNQKFAEIVAEELKDDDTIWINDYQLLLNYRDIFSKISINHLYLVDLEKIFL
;
A
#
# COMPACT_ATOMS: atom_id res chain seq x y z
N MET A 1 11.22 -22.20 -3.72
CA MET A 1 11.69 -20.95 -3.11
C MET A 1 10.51 -19.99 -3.16
N GLY A 2 10.07 -19.46 -2.01
CA GLY A 2 8.91 -18.58 -1.94
C GLY A 2 9.17 -17.26 -2.66
N LYS A 3 8.11 -16.56 -3.05
CA LYS A 3 8.18 -15.21 -3.62
C LYS A 3 8.32 -14.15 -2.50
N THR A 4 8.77 -12.95 -2.85
CA THR A 4 8.66 -11.80 -1.96
C THR A 4 7.42 -10.99 -2.31
N ILE A 5 6.55 -10.76 -1.31
CA ILE A 5 5.38 -9.90 -1.43
C ILE A 5 5.72 -8.55 -0.80
N ILE A 6 5.88 -7.53 -1.64
CA ILE A 6 6.10 -6.15 -1.21
C ILE A 6 4.73 -5.50 -1.03
N ILE A 7 4.52 -4.90 0.12
CA ILE A 7 3.29 -4.20 0.45
C ILE A 7 3.64 -2.75 0.75
N SER A 8 3.02 -1.81 0.04
CA SER A 8 3.18 -0.39 0.29
C SER A 8 1.85 0.35 0.11
N ASN A 9 1.73 1.52 0.71
CA ASN A 9 0.54 2.33 0.53
C ASN A 9 0.24 2.57 -0.95
N ARG A 10 1.26 2.93 -1.76
CA ARG A 10 1.11 3.15 -3.20
C ARG A 10 1.93 2.16 -4.03
N LEU A 11 1.34 1.71 -5.13
CA LEU A 11 2.09 0.99 -6.17
C LEU A 11 3.15 1.89 -6.81
N PRO A 12 4.26 1.33 -7.33
CA PRO A 12 5.32 2.08 -8.01
C PRO A 12 4.90 2.54 -9.42
N ILE A 13 3.65 2.94 -9.57
CA ILE A 13 3.06 3.35 -10.84
C ILE A 13 2.19 4.59 -10.62
N LYS A 14 2.19 5.50 -11.60
CA LYS A 14 1.30 6.64 -11.68
C LYS A 14 0.26 6.40 -12.75
N ILE A 15 -1.01 6.36 -12.36
CA ILE A 15 -2.12 6.29 -13.30
C ILE A 15 -2.70 7.69 -13.47
N GLU A 16 -2.75 8.16 -14.70
CA GLU A 16 -3.38 9.44 -15.08
C GLU A 16 -4.66 9.15 -15.83
N GLN A 17 -5.76 9.75 -15.39
CA GLN A 17 -7.06 9.61 -16.04
C GLN A 17 -7.40 10.88 -16.83
N SER A 18 -7.56 10.76 -18.14
CA SER A 18 -8.05 11.82 -19.02
C SER A 18 -9.29 11.37 -19.76
N LYS A 19 -10.44 12.01 -19.48
CA LYS A 19 -11.76 11.61 -20.02
C LYS A 19 -12.04 10.11 -19.79
N ASN A 20 -11.89 9.28 -20.80
CA ASN A 20 -12.11 7.82 -20.74
C ASN A 20 -10.83 6.98 -20.87
N THR A 21 -9.67 7.62 -20.99
CA THR A 21 -8.38 6.95 -21.20
C THR A 21 -7.58 6.93 -19.91
N LEU A 22 -7.00 5.78 -19.59
CA LEU A 22 -6.03 5.61 -18.49
C LEU A 22 -4.64 5.49 -19.10
N THR A 23 -3.71 6.30 -18.62
CA THR A 23 -2.28 6.20 -18.97
C THR A 23 -1.50 5.78 -17.75
N TYR A 24 -0.50 4.93 -17.97
CA TYR A 24 0.30 4.30 -16.92
C TYR A 24 1.76 4.73 -17.11
N LYS A 25 2.34 5.30 -16.06
CA LYS A 25 3.74 5.74 -16.06
C LYS A 25 4.45 5.18 -14.81
N PRO A 26 5.73 4.87 -14.86
CA PRO A 26 6.50 4.58 -13.64
C PRO A 26 6.39 5.73 -12.64
N SER A 27 6.29 5.41 -11.35
CA SER A 27 6.38 6.41 -10.29
C SER A 27 7.83 6.83 -10.09
N GLU A 28 8.09 8.11 -9.86
CA GLU A 28 9.41 8.67 -9.58
C GLU A 28 9.72 8.71 -8.07
N GLY A 29 8.91 8.07 -7.23
CA GLY A 29 9.10 8.06 -5.77
C GLY A 29 10.34 7.28 -5.33
N GLY A 30 10.96 7.66 -4.20
CA GLY A 30 12.17 7.05 -3.67
C GLY A 30 12.03 5.54 -3.41
N LEU A 31 10.90 5.08 -2.85
CA LEU A 31 10.60 3.67 -2.66
C LEU A 31 10.55 2.93 -4.00
N ALA A 32 9.83 3.48 -4.97
CA ALA A 32 9.70 2.90 -6.31
C ALA A 32 11.08 2.76 -7.00
N THR A 33 11.91 3.78 -6.89
CA THR A 33 13.27 3.77 -7.47
C THR A 33 14.19 2.79 -6.75
N GLY A 34 14.18 2.79 -5.42
CA GLY A 34 15.06 1.93 -4.60
C GLY A 34 14.74 0.44 -4.73
N LEU A 35 13.47 0.07 -4.77
CA LEU A 35 13.04 -1.33 -4.85
C LEU A 35 12.86 -1.85 -6.28
N ASN A 36 12.89 -0.99 -7.29
CA ASN A 36 12.58 -1.40 -8.67
C ASN A 36 13.55 -2.47 -9.21
N SER A 37 14.83 -2.37 -8.88
CA SER A 37 15.84 -3.36 -9.29
C SER A 37 15.60 -4.73 -8.62
N PHE A 38 15.29 -4.71 -7.32
CA PHE A 38 14.95 -5.91 -6.55
C PHE A 38 13.63 -6.54 -7.05
N PHE A 39 12.60 -5.71 -7.23
CA PHE A 39 11.27 -6.15 -7.67
C PHE A 39 11.30 -6.84 -9.03
N LYS A 40 12.14 -6.38 -9.96
CA LYS A 40 12.30 -6.98 -11.29
C LYS A 40 13.13 -8.27 -11.31
N GLN A 41 13.77 -8.61 -10.19
CA GLN A 41 14.57 -9.84 -10.07
C GLN A 41 13.73 -10.91 -9.38
N GLY A 42 13.29 -11.93 -10.13
CA GLY A 42 12.55 -13.06 -9.57
C GLY A 42 11.02 -12.93 -9.62
N ASP A 43 10.35 -13.88 -8.96
CA ASP A 43 8.89 -13.98 -8.88
C ASP A 43 8.40 -13.17 -7.65
N ASN A 44 8.41 -11.84 -7.76
CA ASN A 44 7.97 -10.94 -6.70
C ASN A 44 6.58 -10.39 -7.02
N LEU A 45 5.78 -10.09 -5.99
CA LEU A 45 4.47 -9.45 -6.11
C LEU A 45 4.47 -8.13 -5.34
N TRP A 46 4.00 -7.05 -5.95
CA TRP A 46 3.82 -5.77 -5.27
C TRP A 46 2.34 -5.47 -5.08
N ILE A 47 1.90 -5.32 -3.83
CA ILE A 47 0.51 -5.02 -3.46
C ILE A 47 0.42 -3.58 -2.97
N GLY A 48 -0.52 -2.80 -3.50
CA GLY A 48 -0.70 -1.41 -3.10
C GLY A 48 -1.85 -0.69 -3.80
N TRP A 49 -2.12 0.52 -3.35
CA TRP A 49 -3.10 1.40 -3.99
C TRP A 49 -2.54 2.05 -5.26
N PRO A 50 -3.30 2.13 -6.37
CA PRO A 50 -2.83 2.75 -7.62
C PRO A 50 -2.70 4.29 -7.57
N GLY A 51 -3.00 4.93 -6.44
CA GLY A 51 -2.80 6.36 -6.23
C GLY A 51 -3.99 7.26 -6.56
N LEU A 52 -5.11 6.69 -7.02
CA LEU A 52 -6.37 7.42 -7.28
C LEU A 52 -7.57 6.48 -7.12
N ALA A 53 -8.76 7.05 -6.96
CA ALA A 53 -9.99 6.26 -7.01
C ALA A 53 -10.30 5.86 -8.45
N ILE A 54 -10.46 4.58 -8.67
CA ILE A 54 -10.84 4.02 -9.98
C ILE A 54 -12.35 3.77 -10.00
N LYS A 55 -13.02 4.18 -11.07
CA LYS A 55 -14.44 3.86 -11.26
C LYS A 55 -14.63 2.34 -11.34
N LYS A 56 -15.65 1.82 -10.67
CA LYS A 56 -15.94 0.36 -10.60
C LYS A 56 -15.91 -0.34 -11.96
N ALA A 57 -16.45 0.31 -12.99
CA ALA A 57 -16.46 -0.22 -14.36
C ALA A 57 -15.05 -0.34 -15.00
N LYS A 58 -14.03 0.28 -14.41
CA LYS A 58 -12.64 0.25 -14.90
C LYS A 58 -11.69 -0.59 -14.01
N GLU A 59 -12.13 -1.03 -12.85
CA GLU A 59 -11.29 -1.80 -11.92
C GLU A 59 -10.74 -3.07 -12.56
N SER A 60 -11.58 -3.83 -13.30
CA SER A 60 -11.15 -5.06 -13.96
C SER A 60 -10.07 -4.81 -15.03
N GLU A 61 -10.21 -3.73 -15.82
CA GLU A 61 -9.20 -3.32 -16.82
C GLU A 61 -7.87 -2.97 -16.15
N VAL A 62 -7.92 -2.15 -15.08
CA VAL A 62 -6.74 -1.74 -14.32
C VAL A 62 -6.09 -2.94 -13.63
N HIS A 63 -6.89 -3.80 -13.01
CA HIS A 63 -6.40 -5.00 -12.33
C HIS A 63 -5.65 -5.90 -13.31
N SER A 64 -6.25 -6.28 -14.46
CA SER A 64 -5.61 -7.15 -15.44
C SER A 64 -4.29 -6.58 -15.93
N LYS A 65 -4.25 -5.27 -16.24
CA LYS A 65 -3.03 -4.61 -16.73
C LYS A 65 -1.92 -4.54 -15.69
N LEU A 66 -2.24 -4.40 -14.41
CA LEU A 66 -1.26 -4.33 -13.34
C LEU A 66 -0.74 -5.72 -12.96
N ILE A 67 -1.59 -6.74 -12.96
CA ILE A 67 -1.19 -8.13 -12.70
C ILE A 67 -0.16 -8.63 -13.73
N GLU A 68 -0.29 -8.24 -15.00
CA GLU A 68 0.71 -8.53 -16.03
C GLU A 68 2.12 -7.99 -15.69
N GLN A 69 2.18 -7.01 -14.80
CA GLN A 69 3.42 -6.40 -14.31
C GLN A 69 3.76 -6.83 -12.87
N HIS A 70 3.20 -7.93 -12.38
CA HIS A 70 3.36 -8.44 -11.01
C HIS A 70 2.92 -7.44 -9.92
N MET A 71 1.97 -6.56 -10.24
CA MET A 71 1.37 -5.60 -9.30
C MET A 71 -0.09 -5.93 -9.03
N LYS A 72 -0.48 -6.11 -7.77
CA LYS A 72 -1.87 -6.34 -7.36
C LYS A 72 -2.46 -5.05 -6.77
N PRO A 73 -3.40 -4.39 -7.47
CA PRO A 73 -3.98 -3.15 -6.99
C PRO A 73 -5.00 -3.37 -5.87
N ILE A 74 -4.99 -2.47 -4.89
CA ILE A 74 -6.04 -2.32 -3.89
C ILE A 74 -6.82 -1.05 -4.23
N PHE A 75 -8.07 -1.19 -4.62
CA PHE A 75 -8.90 -0.04 -4.99
C PHE A 75 -9.50 0.60 -3.74
N LEU A 76 -9.28 1.91 -3.60
CA LEU A 76 -9.84 2.73 -2.53
C LEU A 76 -10.91 3.67 -3.11
N SER A 77 -12.00 3.85 -2.38
CA SER A 77 -13.01 4.87 -2.65
C SER A 77 -12.47 6.27 -2.32
N ASN A 78 -13.13 7.32 -2.81
CA ASN A 78 -12.79 8.69 -2.44
C ASN A 78 -12.90 8.93 -0.94
N GLU A 79 -13.90 8.33 -0.27
CA GLU A 79 -14.07 8.42 1.18
C GLU A 79 -12.91 7.74 1.93
N GLU A 80 -12.47 6.56 1.47
CA GLU A 80 -11.30 5.88 2.05
C GLU A 80 -10.03 6.72 1.85
N ILE A 81 -9.82 7.30 0.67
CA ILE A 81 -8.66 8.17 0.41
C ILE A 81 -8.68 9.39 1.33
N GLU A 82 -9.81 10.10 1.42
CA GLU A 82 -9.97 11.29 2.27
C GLU A 82 -9.71 10.98 3.76
N ASN A 83 -10.28 9.90 4.29
CA ASN A 83 -10.22 9.64 5.73
C ASN A 83 -9.01 8.79 6.16
N PHE A 84 -8.57 7.83 5.34
CA PHE A 84 -7.40 6.99 5.62
C PHE A 84 -6.09 7.70 5.27
N TYR A 85 -5.94 8.12 3.99
CA TYR A 85 -4.66 8.66 3.50
C TYR A 85 -4.48 10.13 3.89
N GLU A 86 -5.41 11.01 3.47
CA GLU A 86 -5.30 12.43 3.78
C GLU A 86 -5.58 12.70 5.25
N GLY A 87 -6.56 11.99 5.84
CA GLY A 87 -6.96 12.14 7.23
C GLY A 87 -5.98 11.50 8.21
N PHE A 88 -6.16 10.21 8.55
CA PHE A 88 -5.39 9.61 9.64
C PHE A 88 -3.89 9.55 9.34
N SER A 89 -3.50 9.20 8.13
CA SER A 89 -2.08 9.11 7.78
C SER A 89 -1.40 10.47 7.78
N ASN A 90 -1.95 11.47 7.05
CA ASN A 90 -1.26 12.74 6.84
C ASN A 90 -1.60 13.82 7.87
N GLU A 91 -2.84 13.84 8.45
CA GLU A 91 -3.20 14.82 9.47
C GLU A 91 -2.95 14.33 10.90
N THR A 92 -2.84 13.00 11.12
CA THR A 92 -2.62 12.46 12.47
C THR A 92 -1.22 11.88 12.61
N LEU A 93 -0.84 10.85 11.85
CA LEU A 93 0.43 10.14 12.02
C LEU A 93 1.64 10.96 11.57
N TRP A 94 1.58 11.55 10.39
CA TRP A 94 2.68 12.32 9.82
C TRP A 94 3.19 13.44 10.75
N PRO A 95 2.32 14.35 11.28
CA PRO A 95 2.79 15.38 12.21
C PRO A 95 3.40 14.80 13.48
N ASN A 96 2.85 13.70 14.02
CA ASN A 96 3.40 13.08 15.22
C ASN A 96 4.81 12.51 14.98
N PHE A 97 5.05 11.85 13.86
CA PHE A 97 6.36 11.29 13.55
C PHE A 97 7.44 12.34 13.27
N HIS A 98 7.02 13.55 12.86
CA HIS A 98 7.92 14.67 12.55
C HIS A 98 7.99 15.71 13.67
N TYR A 99 7.51 15.39 14.88
CA TYR A 99 7.53 16.30 16.05
C TYR A 99 6.69 17.58 15.88
N PHE A 100 5.73 17.60 14.97
CA PHE A 100 4.79 18.70 14.74
C PHE A 100 3.44 18.48 15.40
N ASN A 101 3.41 18.00 16.65
CA ASN A 101 2.22 17.59 17.37
C ASN A 101 1.13 18.66 17.46
N GLN A 102 1.51 19.94 17.41
CA GLN A 102 0.57 21.07 17.39
C GLN A 102 -0.32 21.11 16.15
N TYR A 103 0.05 20.42 15.08
CA TYR A 103 -0.76 20.32 13.85
C TYR A 103 -1.55 19.01 13.75
N THR A 104 -1.41 18.15 14.73
CA THR A 104 -2.08 16.84 14.71
C THR A 104 -3.58 16.98 14.87
N VAL A 105 -4.32 16.33 13.97
CA VAL A 105 -5.79 16.31 13.96
C VAL A 105 -6.28 14.91 14.31
N TYR A 106 -7.07 14.80 15.37
CA TYR A 106 -7.69 13.55 15.78
C TYR A 106 -9.18 13.54 15.46
N LYS A 107 -9.61 12.64 14.58
CA LYS A 107 -11.02 12.40 14.27
C LYS A 107 -11.28 10.89 14.25
N GLU A 108 -12.32 10.47 14.96
CA GLU A 108 -12.70 9.05 15.03
C GLU A 108 -12.95 8.44 13.65
N ARG A 109 -13.59 9.16 12.74
CA ARG A 109 -13.82 8.69 11.36
C ARG A 109 -12.53 8.40 10.60
N HIS A 110 -11.46 9.17 10.84
CA HIS A 110 -10.14 8.94 10.24
C HIS A 110 -9.52 7.64 10.78
N TRP A 111 -9.60 7.42 12.09
CA TRP A 111 -9.13 6.19 12.72
C TRP A 111 -9.89 4.96 12.21
N LEU A 112 -11.21 5.02 12.15
CA LEU A 112 -12.03 3.92 11.64
C LEU A 112 -11.73 3.60 10.17
N ALA A 113 -11.49 4.62 9.34
CA ALA A 113 -11.08 4.42 7.96
C ALA A 113 -9.67 3.78 7.87
N TYR A 114 -8.74 4.21 8.72
CA TYR A 114 -7.40 3.64 8.81
C TYR A 114 -7.44 2.15 9.17
N GLN A 115 -8.27 1.76 10.14
CA GLN A 115 -8.47 0.36 10.49
C GLN A 115 -9.06 -0.45 9.31
N ARG A 116 -10.14 0.04 8.69
CA ARG A 116 -10.81 -0.65 7.57
C ARG A 116 -9.87 -0.86 6.38
N VAL A 117 -9.11 0.17 6.00
CA VAL A 117 -8.19 0.07 4.87
C VAL A 117 -7.03 -0.89 5.18
N ASN A 118 -6.45 -0.83 6.38
CA ASN A 118 -5.42 -1.79 6.79
C ASN A 118 -5.96 -3.23 6.78
N GLN A 119 -7.18 -3.45 7.27
CA GLN A 119 -7.83 -4.76 7.21
C GLN A 119 -8.01 -5.24 5.77
N LYS A 120 -8.45 -4.36 4.85
CA LYS A 120 -8.60 -4.66 3.43
C LYS A 120 -7.27 -5.08 2.78
N PHE A 121 -6.17 -4.40 3.13
CA PHE A 121 -4.84 -4.81 2.71
C PHE A 121 -4.48 -6.19 3.24
N ALA A 122 -4.68 -6.45 4.53
CA ALA A 122 -4.37 -7.73 5.15
C ALA A 122 -5.17 -8.89 4.54
N GLU A 123 -6.42 -8.69 4.18
CA GLU A 123 -7.26 -9.68 3.52
C GLU A 123 -6.72 -10.05 2.13
N ILE A 124 -6.38 -9.04 1.32
CA ILE A 124 -5.83 -9.25 -0.02
C ILE A 124 -4.45 -9.92 0.03
N VAL A 125 -3.61 -9.57 1.01
CA VAL A 125 -2.31 -10.22 1.22
C VAL A 125 -2.51 -11.68 1.62
N ALA A 126 -3.44 -11.97 2.51
CA ALA A 126 -3.73 -13.33 2.97
C ALA A 126 -4.18 -14.27 1.83
N GLU A 127 -4.86 -13.74 0.80
CA GLU A 127 -5.25 -14.50 -0.39
C GLU A 127 -4.04 -14.92 -1.27
N GLU A 128 -2.98 -14.11 -1.25
CA GLU A 128 -1.81 -14.30 -2.11
C GLU A 128 -0.68 -15.09 -1.46
N LEU A 129 -0.67 -15.15 -0.14
CA LEU A 129 0.44 -15.66 0.66
C LEU A 129 0.49 -17.18 0.66
N LYS A 130 1.71 -17.73 0.56
CA LYS A 130 2.05 -19.15 0.74
C LYS A 130 3.08 -19.31 1.85
N ASP A 131 3.23 -20.54 2.36
CA ASP A 131 4.06 -20.84 3.55
C ASP A 131 5.53 -20.43 3.44
N ASP A 132 6.12 -20.48 2.24
CA ASP A 132 7.53 -20.10 2.01
C ASP A 132 7.70 -18.65 1.57
N ASP A 133 6.64 -17.85 1.45
CA ASP A 133 6.74 -16.48 0.99
C ASP A 133 7.32 -15.56 2.06
N THR A 134 8.00 -14.52 1.61
CA THR A 134 8.50 -13.43 2.44
C THR A 134 7.61 -12.22 2.28
N ILE A 135 7.19 -11.60 3.38
CA ILE A 135 6.42 -10.37 3.38
C ILE A 135 7.33 -9.20 3.74
N TRP A 136 7.21 -8.13 2.96
CA TRP A 136 7.91 -6.86 3.18
C TRP A 136 6.91 -5.71 3.18
N ILE A 137 6.56 -5.21 4.38
CA ILE A 137 5.59 -4.12 4.58
C ILE A 137 6.33 -2.80 4.71
N ASN A 138 5.91 -1.81 3.91
CA ASN A 138 6.42 -0.45 3.94
C ASN A 138 5.33 0.54 4.30
N ASP A 139 5.76 1.71 4.73
CA ASP A 139 4.99 2.92 4.97
C ASP A 139 4.15 2.91 6.28
N TYR A 140 4.15 4.06 6.96
CA TYR A 140 3.39 4.28 8.19
C TYR A 140 1.87 4.23 8.00
N GLN A 141 1.38 4.31 6.78
CA GLN A 141 -0.02 4.10 6.45
C GLN A 141 -0.49 2.68 6.75
N LEU A 142 0.42 1.72 6.84
CA LEU A 142 0.12 0.29 6.94
C LEU A 142 0.54 -0.34 8.29
N LEU A 143 0.67 0.43 9.35
CA LEU A 143 1.14 -0.08 10.66
C LEU A 143 0.25 -1.17 11.27
N LEU A 144 -1.06 -1.16 11.02
CA LEU A 144 -1.96 -2.20 11.51
C LEU A 144 -1.91 -3.48 10.66
N ASN A 145 -1.44 -3.38 9.44
CA ASN A 145 -1.36 -4.51 8.51
C ASN A 145 -0.53 -5.66 9.08
N TYR A 146 0.57 -5.31 9.75
CA TYR A 146 1.41 -6.24 10.49
C TYR A 146 0.60 -7.13 11.44
N ARG A 147 -0.15 -6.53 12.38
CA ARG A 147 -0.98 -7.25 13.36
C ARG A 147 -2.05 -8.11 12.68
N ASP A 148 -2.71 -7.54 11.66
CA ASP A 148 -3.87 -8.17 11.04
C ASP A 148 -3.46 -9.35 10.14
N ILE A 149 -2.29 -9.30 9.50
CA ILE A 149 -1.70 -10.44 8.79
C ILE A 149 -1.32 -11.53 9.78
N PHE A 150 -0.62 -11.21 10.87
CA PHE A 150 -0.19 -12.20 11.87
C PHE A 150 -1.35 -12.94 12.54
N SER A 151 -2.46 -12.28 12.74
CA SER A 151 -3.64 -12.93 13.34
C SER A 151 -4.26 -14.00 12.42
N LYS A 152 -3.95 -13.98 11.14
CA LYS A 152 -4.54 -14.85 10.13
C LYS A 152 -3.63 -15.98 9.66
N ILE A 153 -2.31 -15.86 9.84
CA ILE A 153 -1.33 -16.76 9.20
C ILE A 153 -0.12 -16.98 10.11
N SER A 154 0.37 -18.24 10.15
CA SER A 154 1.69 -18.57 10.73
C SER A 154 2.77 -18.25 9.70
N ILE A 155 3.48 -17.14 9.87
CA ILE A 155 4.51 -16.67 8.93
C ILE A 155 5.90 -16.92 9.54
N ASN A 156 6.80 -17.48 8.73
CA ASN A 156 8.19 -17.70 9.13
C ASN A 156 9.11 -16.50 8.83
N HIS A 157 8.73 -15.62 7.88
CA HIS A 157 9.56 -14.50 7.46
C HIS A 157 8.75 -13.25 7.20
N LEU A 158 8.80 -12.30 8.12
CA LEU A 158 8.17 -10.98 7.98
C LEU A 158 9.20 -9.88 8.27
N TYR A 159 9.28 -8.92 7.37
CA TYR A 159 10.10 -7.72 7.52
C TYR A 159 9.23 -6.47 7.48
N LEU A 160 9.28 -5.68 8.55
CA LEU A 160 8.71 -4.34 8.59
C LEU A 160 9.83 -3.33 8.29
N VAL A 161 9.72 -2.59 7.22
CA VAL A 161 10.66 -1.52 6.87
C VAL A 161 9.93 -0.19 6.86
N ASP A 162 10.29 0.65 7.81
CA ASP A 162 9.91 2.05 7.83
C ASP A 162 11.08 2.86 7.26
N LEU A 163 11.02 3.18 5.97
CA LEU A 163 12.09 3.90 5.28
C LEU A 163 12.24 5.35 5.77
N GLU A 164 11.25 5.92 6.44
CA GLU A 164 11.34 7.28 6.95
C GLU A 164 12.32 7.39 8.13
N LYS A 165 12.54 6.31 8.88
CA LYS A 165 13.54 6.27 9.95
C LYS A 165 14.99 6.12 9.47
N ILE A 166 15.21 5.86 8.18
CA ILE A 166 16.56 5.69 7.62
C ILE A 166 17.17 7.06 7.26
N PHE A 167 16.36 8.13 7.20
CA PHE A 167 16.77 9.47 6.79
C PHE A 167 16.71 10.53 7.92
N LEU A 168 16.53 10.13 9.16
CA LEU A 168 16.71 10.94 10.36
C LEU A 168 17.97 10.46 11.12
#